data_7bdf62cf89a1cd973a5f320ff5ac032c
#
_entry.id   7bdf62cf89a1cd973a5f320ff5ac032c
#
_cell.length_a   1.000
_cell.length_b   1.000
_cell.length_c   1.000
_cell.angle_alpha   90.00
_cell.angle_beta   90.00
_cell.angle_gamma   90.00
#
_symmetry.space_group_name_H-M   'P 1'
#
loop_
_entity.id
_entity.type
_entity.pdbx_description
1 polymer ?
#
loop_
_entity_poly.entity_id
_entity_poly.type
_entity_poly.pdbx_seq_one_letter_code
_entity_poly.pdbx_strand_id
1 'polypeptide(L)'
;TAVDPSNRGNTFLSYYTWGSGVALGLDLTLRTSFDGITLDHVMREMWRTHGIPERSYNVDDIEAALARATGDPTFARSYFDAYVRGTQAPRYASLLAVAGIELGAARPGRAWMGNPNHVQMRGGATIVMTTPVTGSPMYEAGLDRGDRILALNGETIDADTSVRAVLQAHSPGDVIAVRYESRGGE
;
A
#
# COMPACT_ATOMS: atom_id res chain seq x y z
N THR A 1 0.03 16.25 4.60
CA THR A 1 -1.25 16.13 5.31
C THR A 1 -2.36 15.70 4.38
N ALA A 2 -3.49 15.21 4.91
CA ALA A 2 -4.65 14.79 4.10
C ALA A 2 -5.25 15.90 3.22
N VAL A 3 -4.88 17.15 3.50
CA VAL A 3 -5.32 18.35 2.75
C VAL A 3 -4.32 18.79 1.67
N ASP A 4 -3.18 18.14 1.53
CA ASP A 4 -2.24 18.43 0.44
C ASP A 4 -2.67 17.68 -0.84
N PRO A 5 -3.26 18.36 -1.83
CA PRO A 5 -3.76 17.69 -3.03
C PRO A 5 -2.62 17.23 -3.94
N SER A 6 -1.43 17.83 -3.84
CA SER A 6 -0.29 17.50 -4.71
C SER A 6 0.40 16.22 -4.29
N ASN A 7 0.47 15.95 -2.99
CA ASN A 7 1.14 14.78 -2.41
C ASN A 7 0.17 13.82 -1.69
N ARG A 8 -1.13 13.90 -2.00
CA ARG A 8 -2.17 13.09 -1.34
C ARG A 8 -1.90 11.60 -1.43
N GLY A 9 -1.34 11.12 -2.54
CA GLY A 9 -1.00 9.71 -2.75
C GLY A 9 -0.01 9.16 -1.72
N ASN A 10 0.86 10.02 -1.17
CA ASN A 10 1.87 9.65 -0.18
C ASN A 10 1.47 9.98 1.27
N THR A 11 0.51 10.89 1.46
CA THR A 11 0.19 11.44 2.79
C THR A 11 -1.18 11.02 3.31
N PHE A 12 -2.02 10.43 2.46
CA PHE A 12 -3.36 10.01 2.83
C PHE A 12 -3.58 8.54 2.52
N LEU A 13 -3.74 7.74 3.55
CA LEU A 13 -4.26 6.39 3.46
C LEU A 13 -5.75 6.41 3.84
N SER A 14 -6.60 5.94 2.93
CA SER A 14 -8.04 5.85 3.20
C SER A 14 -8.30 4.89 4.36
N TYR A 15 -9.02 5.37 5.38
CA TYR A 15 -9.41 4.52 6.51
C TYR A 15 -10.34 3.37 6.10
N TYR A 16 -11.08 3.52 5.00
CA TYR A 16 -11.85 2.41 4.42
C TYR A 16 -10.92 1.32 3.88
N THR A 17 -9.93 1.69 3.08
CA THR A 17 -8.99 0.74 2.49
C THR A 17 -8.11 0.09 3.56
N TRP A 18 -7.58 0.89 4.48
CA TRP A 18 -6.76 0.36 5.56
C TRP A 18 -7.56 -0.51 6.51
N GLY A 19 -8.74 -0.03 6.93
CA GLY A 19 -9.62 -0.78 7.84
C GLY A 19 -10.08 -2.11 7.25
N SER A 20 -10.45 -2.16 5.96
CA SER A 20 -10.79 -3.42 5.30
C SER A 20 -9.60 -4.37 5.22
N GLY A 21 -8.39 -3.86 4.95
CA GLY A 21 -7.16 -4.65 4.99
C GLY A 21 -6.94 -5.25 6.39
N VAL A 22 -6.92 -4.42 7.44
CA VAL A 22 -6.74 -4.90 8.83
C VAL A 22 -7.80 -5.93 9.21
N ALA A 23 -9.08 -5.69 8.84
CA ALA A 23 -10.16 -6.64 9.11
C ALA A 23 -9.98 -7.98 8.37
N LEU A 24 -9.53 -7.96 7.12
CA LEU A 24 -9.17 -9.17 6.39
C LEU A 24 -8.02 -9.91 7.06
N GLY A 25 -6.97 -9.19 7.47
CA GLY A 25 -5.85 -9.77 8.21
C GLY A 25 -6.29 -10.42 9.53
N LEU A 26 -7.24 -9.78 10.24
CA LEU A 26 -7.83 -10.34 11.45
C LEU A 26 -8.61 -11.62 11.16
N ASP A 27 -9.52 -11.61 10.20
CA ASP A 27 -10.33 -12.78 9.86
C ASP A 27 -9.46 -13.99 9.49
N LEU A 28 -8.46 -13.77 8.63
CA LEU A 28 -7.50 -14.82 8.27
C LEU A 28 -6.70 -15.33 9.47
N THR A 29 -6.27 -14.44 10.36
CA THR A 29 -5.56 -14.83 11.59
C THR A 29 -6.46 -15.64 12.53
N LEU A 30 -7.72 -15.23 12.70
CA LEU A 30 -8.68 -15.96 13.52
C LEU A 30 -8.89 -17.38 13.00
N ARG A 31 -9.12 -17.53 11.70
CA ARG A 31 -9.33 -18.84 11.04
C ARG A 31 -8.11 -19.76 11.13
N THR A 32 -6.91 -19.22 11.27
CA THR A 32 -5.69 -20.00 11.33
C THR A 32 -5.21 -20.32 12.75
N SER A 33 -5.58 -19.48 13.71
CA SER A 33 -5.05 -19.55 15.08
C SER A 33 -6.08 -19.99 16.13
N PHE A 34 -7.38 -19.91 15.79
CA PHE A 34 -8.49 -20.23 16.71
C PHE A 34 -9.51 -21.12 16.00
N ASP A 35 -9.76 -22.30 16.59
CA ASP A 35 -10.67 -23.28 15.99
C ASP A 35 -12.11 -22.73 15.89
N GLY A 36 -12.61 -22.67 14.65
CA GLY A 36 -13.96 -22.22 14.33
C GLY A 36 -14.25 -20.73 14.57
N ILE A 37 -13.29 -19.91 15.01
CA ILE A 37 -13.49 -18.48 15.27
C ILE A 37 -13.22 -17.67 13.98
N THR A 38 -14.11 -16.73 13.70
CA THR A 38 -14.03 -15.82 12.55
C THR A 38 -14.37 -14.40 12.96
N LEU A 39 -14.18 -13.45 12.07
CA LEU A 39 -14.59 -12.05 12.29
C LEU A 39 -16.09 -11.92 12.63
N ASP A 40 -16.94 -12.82 12.12
CA ASP A 40 -18.37 -12.83 12.44
C ASP A 40 -18.63 -13.01 13.94
N HIS A 41 -17.81 -13.77 14.64
CA HIS A 41 -17.94 -13.93 16.10
C HIS A 41 -17.66 -12.61 16.83
N VAL A 42 -16.66 -11.86 16.38
CA VAL A 42 -16.37 -10.53 16.92
C VAL A 42 -17.54 -9.56 16.63
N MET A 43 -18.10 -9.61 15.42
CA MET A 43 -19.26 -8.78 15.05
C MET A 43 -20.49 -9.14 15.86
N ARG A 44 -20.74 -10.43 16.15
CA ARG A 44 -21.84 -10.85 17.03
C ARG A 44 -21.64 -10.37 18.47
N GLU A 45 -20.40 -10.39 18.98
CA GLU A 45 -20.09 -9.82 20.30
C GLU A 45 -20.36 -8.31 20.34
N MET A 46 -19.96 -7.58 19.30
CA MET A 46 -20.27 -6.15 19.19
C MET A 46 -21.78 -5.90 19.13
N TRP A 47 -22.50 -6.68 18.34
CA TRP A 47 -23.97 -6.58 18.25
C TRP A 47 -24.63 -6.84 19.59
N ARG A 48 -24.23 -7.89 20.32
CA ARG A 48 -24.77 -8.25 21.61
C ARG A 48 -24.52 -7.18 22.69
N THR A 49 -23.33 -6.59 22.68
CA THR A 49 -22.90 -5.66 23.76
C THR A 49 -23.23 -4.20 23.47
N HIS A 50 -23.34 -3.82 22.20
CA HIS A 50 -23.55 -2.43 21.78
C HIS A 50 -24.75 -2.25 20.83
N GLY A 51 -24.96 -3.15 19.87
CA GLY A 51 -26.06 -3.04 18.93
C GLY A 51 -27.43 -3.21 19.60
N ILE A 52 -27.67 -4.33 20.31
CA ILE A 52 -28.95 -4.59 20.99
C ILE A 52 -29.27 -3.52 22.04
N PRO A 53 -28.33 -3.11 22.93
CA PRO A 53 -28.61 -2.08 23.92
C PRO A 53 -28.47 -0.64 23.39
N GLU A 54 -28.24 -0.47 22.08
CA GLU A 54 -28.08 0.84 21.41
C GLU A 54 -27.02 1.74 22.08
N ARG A 55 -25.89 1.15 22.44
CA ARG A 55 -24.75 1.87 23.04
C ARG A 55 -23.73 2.25 21.99
N SER A 56 -23.21 3.46 22.10
CA SER A 56 -22.02 3.86 21.34
C SER A 56 -20.81 3.02 21.75
N TYR A 57 -19.86 2.85 20.85
CA TYR A 57 -18.62 2.10 21.08
C TYR A 57 -17.40 2.88 20.57
N ASN A 58 -16.26 2.51 21.09
CA ASN A 58 -14.95 3.00 20.68
C ASN A 58 -14.02 1.83 20.31
N VAL A 59 -12.76 2.13 20.02
CA VAL A 59 -11.77 1.12 19.60
C VAL A 59 -11.50 0.07 20.68
N ASP A 60 -11.52 0.47 21.95
CA ASP A 60 -11.28 -0.44 23.08
C ASP A 60 -12.44 -1.44 23.27
N ASP A 61 -13.64 -1.05 22.93
CA ASP A 61 -14.81 -1.94 22.95
C ASP A 61 -14.71 -3.02 21.87
N ILE A 62 -14.14 -2.70 20.70
CA ILE A 62 -13.90 -3.68 19.62
C ILE A 62 -12.79 -4.65 20.05
N GLU A 63 -11.71 -4.16 20.68
CA GLU A 63 -10.66 -5.01 21.25
C GLU A 63 -11.24 -5.97 22.31
N ALA A 64 -12.08 -5.44 23.20
CA ALA A 64 -12.74 -6.27 24.21
C ALA A 64 -13.69 -7.31 23.61
N ALA A 65 -14.36 -7.01 22.49
CA ALA A 65 -15.17 -7.98 21.76
C ALA A 65 -14.30 -9.08 21.13
N LEU A 66 -13.15 -8.73 20.58
CA LEU A 66 -12.17 -9.69 20.07
C LEU A 66 -11.66 -10.61 21.20
N ALA A 67 -11.31 -10.03 22.35
CA ALA A 67 -10.88 -10.79 23.53
C ALA A 67 -11.94 -11.80 23.99
N ARG A 68 -13.21 -11.39 23.99
CA ARG A 68 -14.32 -12.29 24.35
C ARG A 68 -14.55 -13.39 23.32
N ALA A 69 -14.49 -13.04 22.04
CA ALA A 69 -14.70 -13.99 20.94
C ALA A 69 -13.62 -15.08 20.90
N THR A 70 -12.37 -14.72 21.19
CA THR A 70 -11.23 -15.64 21.17
C THR A 70 -10.95 -16.32 22.51
N GLY A 71 -11.40 -15.73 23.61
CA GLY A 71 -10.99 -16.12 24.95
C GLY A 71 -9.54 -15.70 25.28
N ASP A 72 -8.89 -14.91 24.42
CA ASP A 72 -7.48 -14.50 24.56
C ASP A 72 -7.33 -12.97 24.52
N PRO A 73 -7.36 -12.31 25.70
CA PRO A 73 -7.17 -10.87 25.79
C PRO A 73 -5.73 -10.43 25.41
N THR A 74 -4.74 -11.31 25.51
CA THR A 74 -3.36 -10.99 25.14
C THR A 74 -3.23 -10.89 23.64
N PHE A 75 -3.81 -11.84 22.90
CA PHE A 75 -3.90 -11.80 21.45
C PHE A 75 -4.64 -10.52 20.99
N ALA A 76 -5.81 -10.24 21.56
CA ALA A 76 -6.61 -9.08 21.20
C ALA A 76 -5.81 -7.78 21.34
N ARG A 77 -5.17 -7.57 22.49
CA ARG A 77 -4.29 -6.42 22.72
C ARG A 77 -3.14 -6.34 21.72
N SER A 78 -2.41 -7.43 21.53
CA SER A 78 -1.26 -7.47 20.63
C SER A 78 -1.67 -7.15 19.19
N TYR A 79 -2.81 -7.64 18.75
CA TYR A 79 -3.35 -7.35 17.41
C TYR A 79 -3.68 -5.86 17.26
N PHE A 80 -4.39 -5.29 18.24
CA PHE A 80 -4.79 -3.89 18.21
C PHE A 80 -3.59 -2.94 18.30
N ASP A 81 -2.62 -3.24 19.17
CA ASP A 81 -1.42 -2.42 19.31
C ASP A 81 -0.56 -2.42 18.04
N ALA A 82 -0.46 -3.55 17.34
CA ALA A 82 0.33 -3.66 16.12
C ALA A 82 -0.37 -3.01 14.91
N TYR A 83 -1.67 -3.29 14.69
CA TYR A 83 -2.33 -3.06 13.40
C TYR A 83 -3.42 -1.98 13.43
N VAL A 84 -4.01 -1.69 14.60
CA VAL A 84 -5.07 -0.69 14.74
C VAL A 84 -4.54 0.61 15.30
N ARG A 85 -3.78 0.57 16.41
CA ARG A 85 -3.14 1.74 17.03
C ARG A 85 -1.74 2.00 16.48
N GLY A 86 -1.06 0.93 16.04
CA GLY A 86 0.26 0.98 15.43
C GLY A 86 0.23 1.20 13.92
N THR A 87 1.39 1.01 13.31
CA THR A 87 1.62 1.25 11.87
C THR A 87 2.00 -0.02 11.11
N GLN A 88 1.96 -1.18 11.75
CA GLN A 88 2.31 -2.44 11.11
C GLN A 88 1.19 -2.91 10.17
N ALA A 89 1.57 -3.64 9.14
CA ALA A 89 0.63 -4.34 8.27
C ALA A 89 0.62 -5.84 8.60
N PRO A 90 -0.56 -6.50 8.57
CA PRO A 90 -0.63 -7.95 8.68
C PRO A 90 0.24 -8.66 7.64
N ARG A 91 0.79 -9.82 7.97
CA ARG A 91 1.63 -10.61 7.06
C ARG A 91 0.79 -11.33 6.02
N TYR A 92 0.23 -10.58 5.07
CA TYR A 92 -0.73 -11.10 4.11
C TYR A 92 -0.21 -12.27 3.28
N ALA A 93 1.09 -12.29 2.92
CA ALA A 93 1.64 -13.40 2.14
C ALA A 93 1.44 -14.76 2.84
N SER A 94 1.75 -14.86 4.14
CA SER A 94 1.54 -16.08 4.91
C SER A 94 0.07 -16.38 5.20
N LEU A 95 -0.73 -15.34 5.47
CA LEU A 95 -2.16 -15.49 5.76
C LEU A 95 -2.95 -15.95 4.53
N LEU A 96 -2.67 -15.38 3.37
CA LEU A 96 -3.33 -15.75 2.11
C LEU A 96 -2.89 -17.12 1.60
N ALA A 97 -1.63 -17.52 1.86
CA ALA A 97 -1.14 -18.85 1.50
C ALA A 97 -1.97 -19.97 2.15
N VAL A 98 -2.49 -19.77 3.37
CA VAL A 98 -3.38 -20.75 4.03
C VAL A 98 -4.69 -20.90 3.27
N ALA A 99 -5.16 -19.84 2.59
CA ALA A 99 -6.35 -19.88 1.73
C ALA A 99 -6.04 -20.34 0.28
N GLY A 100 -4.81 -20.79 0.00
CA GLY A 100 -4.36 -21.21 -1.33
C GLY A 100 -4.07 -20.05 -2.28
N ILE A 101 -3.89 -18.82 -1.76
CA ILE A 101 -3.61 -17.63 -2.57
C ILE A 101 -2.14 -17.25 -2.41
N GLU A 102 -1.40 -17.21 -3.52
CA GLU A 102 -0.02 -16.75 -3.55
C GLU A 102 0.03 -15.24 -3.78
N LEU A 103 0.64 -14.51 -2.83
CA LEU A 103 0.93 -13.09 -2.96
C LEU A 103 2.41 -12.90 -3.29
N GLY A 104 2.69 -12.46 -4.49
CA GLY A 104 4.05 -12.26 -4.98
C GLY A 104 4.19 -11.07 -5.91
N ALA A 105 5.42 -10.83 -6.38
CA ALA A 105 5.66 -9.80 -7.38
C ALA A 105 4.97 -10.13 -8.71
N ALA A 106 4.21 -9.17 -9.25
CA ALA A 106 3.47 -9.37 -10.51
C ALA A 106 4.40 -9.61 -11.72
N ARG A 107 5.64 -9.13 -11.66
CA ARG A 107 6.65 -9.26 -12.73
C ARG A 107 8.03 -9.47 -12.11
N PRO A 108 8.31 -10.64 -11.54
CA PRO A 108 9.61 -10.93 -10.94
C PRO A 108 10.71 -10.84 -12.02
N GLY A 109 11.88 -10.31 -11.64
CA GLY A 109 13.03 -10.16 -12.53
C GLY A 109 12.94 -9.01 -13.55
N ARG A 110 11.90 -8.16 -13.50
CA ARG A 110 11.84 -6.97 -14.36
C ARG A 110 12.20 -5.71 -13.58
N ALA A 111 13.03 -4.86 -14.17
CA ALA A 111 13.31 -3.54 -13.64
C ALA A 111 12.02 -2.70 -13.54
N TRP A 112 11.92 -1.92 -12.46
CA TRP A 112 10.77 -1.09 -12.16
C TRP A 112 11.25 0.21 -11.53
N MET A 113 10.74 1.35 -11.99
CA MET A 113 11.08 2.65 -11.43
C MET A 113 9.93 3.36 -10.72
N GLY A 114 8.74 2.79 -10.80
CA GLY A 114 7.51 3.36 -10.26
C GLY A 114 6.31 2.93 -11.09
N ASN A 115 5.11 3.43 -10.75
CA ASN A 115 3.92 3.12 -11.53
C ASN A 115 4.06 3.67 -12.97
N PRO A 116 4.07 2.82 -14.02
CA PRO A 116 4.26 3.26 -15.39
C PRO A 116 3.19 4.23 -15.90
N ASN A 117 2.01 4.23 -15.29
CA ASN A 117 0.94 5.17 -15.63
C ASN A 117 1.21 6.59 -15.14
N HIS A 118 2.20 6.76 -14.24
CA HIS A 118 2.61 8.09 -13.75
C HIS A 118 3.52 8.82 -14.74
N VAL A 119 3.97 8.17 -15.80
CA VAL A 119 4.82 8.77 -16.84
C VAL A 119 4.09 8.66 -18.17
N GLN A 120 3.88 9.79 -18.84
CA GLN A 120 3.15 9.84 -20.11
C GLN A 120 3.85 10.74 -21.12
N MET A 121 3.76 10.35 -22.39
CA MET A 121 4.18 11.20 -23.51
C MET A 121 3.09 12.26 -23.77
N ARG A 122 3.47 13.54 -23.73
CA ARG A 122 2.60 14.67 -24.07
C ARG A 122 3.36 15.72 -24.86
N GLY A 123 2.85 16.09 -26.02
CA GLY A 123 3.47 17.12 -26.88
C GLY A 123 4.92 16.80 -27.24
N GLY A 124 5.27 15.53 -27.47
CA GLY A 124 6.63 15.10 -27.77
C GLY A 124 7.59 15.04 -26.57
N ALA A 125 7.08 15.23 -25.36
CA ALA A 125 7.85 15.16 -24.11
C ALA A 125 7.33 14.08 -23.18
N THR A 126 8.21 13.38 -22.50
CA THR A 126 7.88 12.39 -21.46
C THR A 126 7.78 13.09 -20.11
N ILE A 127 6.58 13.18 -19.56
CA ILE A 127 6.25 13.97 -18.37
C ILE A 127 5.81 13.07 -17.22
N VAL A 128 6.28 13.38 -16.02
CA VAL A 128 5.79 12.79 -14.76
C VAL A 128 4.44 13.40 -14.43
N MET A 129 3.37 12.63 -14.53
CA MET A 129 1.99 13.13 -14.43
C MET A 129 1.47 13.27 -13.00
N THR A 130 2.03 12.48 -12.08
CA THR A 130 1.62 12.47 -10.67
C THR A 130 2.85 12.37 -9.79
N THR A 131 2.77 12.87 -8.56
CA THR A 131 3.85 12.72 -7.59
C THR A 131 4.20 11.23 -7.41
N PRO A 132 5.48 10.84 -7.59
CA PRO A 132 5.91 9.46 -7.39
C PRO A 132 5.62 8.98 -5.98
N VAL A 133 5.36 7.67 -5.86
CA VAL A 133 5.09 7.06 -4.56
C VAL A 133 6.38 7.01 -3.75
N THR A 134 6.30 7.40 -2.49
CA THR A 134 7.41 7.35 -1.52
C THR A 134 8.07 5.96 -1.53
N GLY A 135 9.40 5.92 -1.59
CA GLY A 135 10.19 4.69 -1.67
C GLY A 135 10.23 4.04 -3.06
N SER A 136 9.60 4.64 -4.09
CA SER A 136 9.84 4.21 -5.47
C SER A 136 11.14 4.79 -6.02
N PRO A 137 11.83 4.12 -6.96
CA PRO A 137 13.04 4.66 -7.60
C PRO A 137 12.87 6.06 -8.19
N MET A 138 11.70 6.38 -8.75
CA MET A 138 11.40 7.73 -9.23
C MET A 138 11.41 8.77 -8.09
N TYR A 139 10.82 8.41 -6.93
CA TYR A 139 10.80 9.27 -5.76
C TYR A 139 12.21 9.51 -5.21
N GLU A 140 13.00 8.43 -5.08
CA GLU A 140 14.37 8.49 -4.58
C GLU A 140 15.31 9.25 -5.53
N ALA A 141 15.01 9.26 -6.83
CA ALA A 141 15.71 10.06 -7.83
C ALA A 141 15.36 11.55 -7.79
N GLY A 142 14.43 11.96 -6.92
CA GLY A 142 13.99 13.35 -6.80
C GLY A 142 13.04 13.83 -7.90
N LEU A 143 12.47 12.92 -8.71
CA LEU A 143 11.46 13.29 -9.70
C LEU A 143 10.15 13.68 -9.03
N ASP A 144 9.49 14.71 -9.56
CA ASP A 144 8.18 15.15 -9.08
C ASP A 144 7.20 15.36 -10.25
N ARG A 145 5.96 15.60 -9.90
CA ARG A 145 4.89 15.87 -10.87
C ARG A 145 5.19 17.12 -11.70
N GLY A 146 5.18 16.94 -13.00
CA GLY A 146 5.43 17.98 -13.98
C GLY A 146 6.86 17.97 -14.53
N ASP A 147 7.75 17.19 -13.96
CA ASP A 147 9.11 17.04 -14.48
C ASP A 147 9.11 16.32 -15.83
N ARG A 148 10.05 16.73 -16.68
CA ARG A 148 10.26 16.16 -18.01
C ARG A 148 11.48 15.27 -17.99
N ILE A 149 11.30 13.97 -18.24
CA ILE A 149 12.41 13.03 -18.39
C ILE A 149 13.03 13.21 -19.79
N LEU A 150 14.32 13.51 -19.81
CA LEU A 150 15.09 13.78 -21.03
C LEU A 150 15.91 12.58 -21.48
N ALA A 151 16.53 11.87 -20.52
CA ALA A 151 17.34 10.69 -20.81
C ALA A 151 17.45 9.75 -19.63
N LEU A 152 17.65 8.46 -19.90
CA LEU A 152 17.99 7.42 -18.93
C LEU A 152 19.31 6.76 -19.37
N ASN A 153 20.33 6.72 -18.48
CA ASN A 153 21.67 6.23 -18.79
C ASN A 153 22.27 6.83 -20.09
N GLY A 154 21.95 8.10 -20.37
CA GLY A 154 22.41 8.80 -21.57
C GLY A 154 21.56 8.54 -22.82
N GLU A 155 20.66 7.55 -22.81
CA GLU A 155 19.72 7.30 -23.90
C GLU A 155 18.55 8.30 -23.83
N THR A 156 18.37 9.06 -24.91
CA THR A 156 17.34 10.10 -24.99
C THR A 156 15.94 9.48 -24.99
N ILE A 157 15.06 10.01 -24.17
CA ILE A 157 13.65 9.58 -24.10
C ILE A 157 12.81 10.52 -24.97
N ASP A 158 12.25 9.98 -26.02
CA ASP A 158 11.44 10.70 -27.01
C ASP A 158 10.25 9.85 -27.52
N ALA A 159 9.72 10.18 -28.70
CA ALA A 159 8.59 9.47 -29.29
C ALA A 159 8.95 8.01 -29.67
N ASP A 160 10.18 7.77 -30.05
CA ASP A 160 10.66 6.45 -30.52
C ASP A 160 11.22 5.61 -29.37
N THR A 161 11.86 6.26 -28.38
CA THR A 161 12.47 5.61 -27.23
C THR A 161 11.66 5.87 -25.94
N SER A 162 10.95 4.87 -25.49
CA SER A 162 10.14 4.98 -24.26
C SER A 162 10.91 4.57 -23.01
N VAL A 163 10.57 5.16 -21.87
CA VAL A 163 11.04 4.72 -20.53
C VAL A 163 10.91 3.21 -20.35
N ARG A 164 9.83 2.62 -20.87
CA ARG A 164 9.59 1.17 -20.79
C ARG A 164 10.64 0.39 -21.58
N ALA A 165 11.02 0.85 -22.78
CA ALA A 165 12.01 0.17 -23.62
C ALA A 165 13.37 0.15 -22.91
N VAL A 166 13.80 1.29 -22.37
CA VAL A 166 15.06 1.37 -21.61
C VAL A 166 15.04 0.43 -20.39
N LEU A 167 13.98 0.43 -19.61
CA LEU A 167 13.87 -0.45 -18.43
C LEU A 167 13.87 -1.94 -18.76
N GLN A 168 13.44 -2.33 -19.98
CA GLN A 168 13.48 -3.74 -20.41
C GLN A 168 14.91 -4.28 -20.60
N ALA A 169 15.87 -3.39 -20.84
CA ALA A 169 17.29 -3.74 -20.97
C ALA A 169 18.03 -3.83 -19.63
N HIS A 170 17.34 -3.56 -18.50
CA HIS A 170 17.94 -3.52 -17.17
C HIS A 170 17.33 -4.56 -16.25
N SER A 171 18.10 -4.92 -15.20
CA SER A 171 17.70 -5.84 -14.15
C SER A 171 17.28 -5.10 -12.87
N PRO A 172 16.46 -5.71 -12.00
CA PRO A 172 16.20 -5.16 -10.67
C PRO A 172 17.50 -4.96 -9.89
N GLY A 173 17.66 -3.77 -9.31
CA GLY A 173 18.86 -3.38 -8.57
C GLY A 173 19.89 -2.60 -9.40
N ASP A 174 19.74 -2.53 -10.71
CA ASP A 174 20.60 -1.67 -11.53
C ASP A 174 20.37 -0.20 -11.18
N VAL A 175 21.47 0.57 -11.12
CA VAL A 175 21.42 2.02 -10.95
C VAL A 175 21.34 2.68 -12.31
N ILE A 176 20.29 3.46 -12.53
CA ILE A 176 20.02 4.18 -13.78
C ILE A 176 20.15 5.68 -13.53
N ALA A 177 21.08 6.34 -14.22
CA ALA A 177 21.17 7.79 -14.21
C ALA A 177 19.97 8.40 -14.95
N VAL A 178 19.26 9.31 -14.31
CA VAL A 178 18.17 10.06 -14.93
C VAL A 178 18.58 11.50 -15.17
N ARG A 179 18.39 11.99 -16.40
CA ARG A 179 18.46 13.41 -16.73
C ARG A 179 17.06 13.93 -16.95
N TYR A 180 16.69 14.94 -16.22
CA TYR A 180 15.36 15.52 -16.30
C TYR A 180 15.42 17.05 -16.20
N GLU A 181 14.37 17.69 -16.63
CA GLU A 181 14.11 19.12 -16.49
C GLU A 181 12.99 19.27 -15.46
N SER A 182 13.29 20.00 -14.39
CA SER A 182 12.31 20.28 -13.36
C SER A 182 11.18 21.18 -13.89
N ARG A 183 9.99 20.98 -13.42
CA ARG A 183 8.82 21.79 -13.74
C ARG A 183 9.06 23.30 -13.58
N GLY A 184 9.99 23.71 -12.73
CA GLY A 184 10.36 25.11 -12.49
C GLY A 184 11.41 25.66 -13.44
N GLY A 185 12.01 24.84 -14.32
CA GLY A 185 13.04 25.29 -15.28
C GLY A 185 14.44 25.49 -14.67
N GLU A 186 14.75 24.89 -13.50
CA GLU A 186 16.08 24.84 -12.89
C GLU A 186 16.61 23.40 -12.82
#